data_a60b0c530ffc51d3ffc49590fb033e8b
#
_entry.id   a60b0c530ffc51d3ffc49590fb033e8b
#
_cell.length_a   1.000
_cell.length_b   1.000
_cell.length_c   1.000
_cell.angle_alpha   90.00
_cell.angle_beta   90.00
_cell.angle_gamma   90.00
#
_symmetry.space_group_name_H-M   'P 1'
#
loop_
_entity.id
_entity.type
_entity.pdbx_description
1 polymer ?
#
loop_
_entity_poly.entity_id
_entity_poly.type
_entity_poly.pdbx_seq_one_letter_code
_entity_poly.pdbx_strand_id
1 'polypeptide(L)'
;MARDNWTEEQITIVLYEYCRNPFGQFSATKPFVKELGQLLSRTPGAIVRKVGNLASFDPQMKARGVGGLGHIGKLDEVVWNKYFGHWDKLAVDAEVLIAKYKQKGLEESLIETIDLNNLPKGKERKQEVTRRINQDFFRGTSYNNYCCITGINNRSLLEASHIVSWTKDEANRTTPQNGLCLNVLFHKAYDENLIGISPDYEIFVSDEFFGAKLENVDVSTKEYINSINHRKLIMPKGFLPDRDLLAIYFDKL
;
A
#
# COMPACT_ATOMS: atom_id res chain seq x y z
N MET A 1 26.03 -7.23 28.76
CA MET A 1 24.92 -6.33 28.38
C MET A 1 23.67 -7.16 28.21
N ALA A 2 22.59 -6.90 28.95
CA ALA A 2 21.33 -7.59 28.76
C ALA A 2 20.86 -7.37 27.30
N ARG A 3 20.47 -8.46 26.61
CA ARG A 3 19.82 -8.34 25.30
C ARG A 3 18.52 -7.58 25.54
N ASP A 4 18.47 -6.34 25.06
CA ASP A 4 17.24 -5.56 25.06
C ASP A 4 16.25 -6.24 24.10
N ASN A 5 15.23 -6.91 24.66
CA ASN A 5 14.26 -7.67 23.89
C ASN A 5 13.38 -6.71 23.05
N TRP A 6 12.99 -7.17 21.88
CA TRP A 6 12.00 -6.45 21.06
C TRP A 6 10.66 -6.38 21.79
N THR A 7 10.04 -5.21 21.75
CA THR A 7 8.67 -5.02 22.26
C THR A 7 7.65 -5.20 21.12
N GLU A 8 6.40 -5.49 21.47
CA GLU A 8 5.30 -5.56 20.52
C GLU A 8 5.15 -4.25 19.73
N GLU A 9 5.26 -3.09 20.40
CA GLU A 9 5.21 -1.76 19.79
C GLU A 9 6.28 -1.59 18.70
N GLN A 10 7.51 -1.95 18.99
CA GLN A 10 8.62 -1.86 18.04
C GLN A 10 8.40 -2.77 16.84
N ILE A 11 7.93 -4.00 17.07
CA ILE A 11 7.67 -4.96 15.98
C ILE A 11 6.49 -4.48 15.11
N THR A 12 5.46 -3.88 15.72
CA THR A 12 4.32 -3.28 15.00
C THR A 12 4.79 -2.17 14.04
N ILE A 13 5.66 -1.27 14.50
CA ILE A 13 6.23 -0.21 13.63
C ILE A 13 7.08 -0.83 12.50
N VAL A 14 7.90 -1.85 12.80
CA VAL A 14 8.70 -2.52 11.76
C VAL A 14 7.81 -3.26 10.75
N LEU A 15 6.72 -3.89 11.18
CA LEU A 15 5.76 -4.54 10.29
C LEU A 15 5.06 -3.52 9.38
N TYR A 16 4.69 -2.36 9.92
CA TYR A 16 4.12 -1.26 9.14
C TYR A 16 5.08 -0.81 8.02
N GLU A 17 6.35 -0.59 8.35
CA GLU A 17 7.36 -0.22 7.37
C GLU A 17 7.65 -1.35 6.37
N TYR A 18 7.61 -2.61 6.80
CA TYR A 18 7.72 -3.77 5.92
C TYR A 18 6.63 -3.79 4.86
N CYS A 19 5.39 -3.48 5.23
CA CYS A 19 4.28 -3.41 4.28
C CYS A 19 4.44 -2.26 3.27
N ARG A 20 5.00 -1.12 3.69
CA ARG A 20 5.13 0.09 2.85
C ARG A 20 6.35 0.07 1.91
N ASN A 21 7.33 -0.77 2.18
CA ASN A 21 8.58 -0.79 1.43
C ASN A 21 8.84 -2.19 0.86
N PRO A 22 9.29 -2.31 -0.39
CA PRO A 22 9.67 -3.59 -0.96
C PRO A 22 10.75 -4.28 -0.11
N PHE A 23 10.58 -5.59 0.16
CA PHE A 23 11.52 -6.37 0.99
C PHE A 23 13.00 -6.19 0.60
N GLY A 24 13.31 -6.18 -0.70
CA GLY A 24 14.67 -6.00 -1.21
C GLY A 24 15.27 -4.60 -0.99
N GLN A 25 14.50 -3.63 -0.49
CA GLN A 25 15.02 -2.30 -0.16
C GLN A 25 15.53 -2.19 1.29
N PHE A 26 15.26 -3.17 2.14
CA PHE A 26 15.74 -3.16 3.52
C PHE A 26 17.23 -3.51 3.59
N SER A 27 18.05 -2.50 3.61
CA SER A 27 19.50 -2.59 3.82
C SER A 27 19.93 -1.64 4.94
N ALA A 28 20.89 -2.06 5.75
CA ALA A 28 21.43 -1.24 6.86
C ALA A 28 22.02 0.10 6.40
N THR A 29 22.30 0.24 5.11
CA THR A 29 22.85 1.48 4.53
C THR A 29 21.78 2.49 4.13
N LYS A 30 20.52 2.06 3.97
CA LYS A 30 19.42 2.92 3.52
C LYS A 30 19.03 3.96 4.57
N PRO A 31 18.78 5.23 4.17
CA PRO A 31 18.44 6.31 5.09
C PRO A 31 17.23 5.96 5.97
N PHE A 32 16.11 5.51 5.37
CA PHE A 32 14.90 5.20 6.13
C PHE A 32 15.08 4.07 7.15
N VAL A 33 15.96 3.08 6.88
CA VAL A 33 16.29 2.01 7.83
C VAL A 33 17.12 2.54 9.00
N LYS A 34 18.01 3.52 8.74
CA LYS A 34 18.78 4.21 9.80
C LYS A 34 17.86 5.05 10.67
N GLU A 35 16.95 5.82 10.06
CA GLU A 35 15.95 6.65 10.74
C GLU A 35 15.03 5.79 11.62
N LEU A 36 14.54 4.66 11.07
CA LEU A 36 13.76 3.70 11.84
C LEU A 36 14.56 3.11 13.02
N GLY A 37 15.83 2.80 12.78
CA GLY A 37 16.73 2.35 13.83
C GLY A 37 16.90 3.39 14.94
N GLN A 38 17.08 4.66 14.60
CA GLN A 38 17.16 5.77 15.55
C GLN A 38 15.87 5.91 16.36
N LEU A 39 14.71 5.93 15.67
CA LEU A 39 13.40 6.04 16.30
C LEU A 39 13.17 4.94 17.35
N LEU A 40 13.55 3.70 17.03
CA LEU A 40 13.31 2.54 17.89
C LEU A 40 14.48 2.21 18.83
N SER A 41 15.55 3.03 18.85
CA SER A 41 16.80 2.76 19.58
C SER A 41 17.39 1.40 19.24
N ARG A 42 17.38 1.04 17.94
CA ARG A 42 17.90 -0.22 17.39
C ARG A 42 18.96 0.02 16.32
N THR A 43 19.90 -0.90 16.17
CA THR A 43 20.85 -0.81 15.07
C THR A 43 20.15 -1.08 13.72
N PRO A 44 20.58 -0.45 12.61
CA PRO A 44 20.02 -0.73 11.28
C PRO A 44 20.06 -2.22 10.92
N GLY A 45 21.12 -2.94 11.31
CA GLY A 45 21.21 -4.39 11.10
C GLY A 45 20.20 -5.20 11.91
N ALA A 46 19.77 -4.71 13.09
CA ALA A 46 18.70 -5.33 13.88
C ALA A 46 17.33 -5.14 13.21
N ILE A 47 17.08 -3.95 12.61
CA ILE A 47 15.88 -3.69 11.81
C ILE A 47 15.80 -4.65 10.61
N VAL A 48 16.89 -4.75 9.83
CA VAL A 48 16.92 -5.65 8.65
C VAL A 48 16.65 -7.10 9.03
N ARG A 49 17.24 -7.58 10.13
CA ARG A 49 16.97 -8.94 10.63
C ARG A 49 15.51 -9.12 11.06
N LYS A 50 14.91 -8.12 11.72
CA LYS A 50 13.51 -8.16 12.14
C LYS A 50 12.58 -8.22 10.93
N VAL A 51 12.84 -7.42 9.90
CA VAL A 51 12.13 -7.47 8.62
C VAL A 51 12.26 -8.85 7.98
N GLY A 52 13.45 -9.47 7.99
CA GLY A 52 13.64 -10.84 7.50
C GLY A 52 12.80 -11.87 8.24
N ASN A 53 12.68 -11.73 9.56
CA ASN A 53 11.79 -12.60 10.35
C ASN A 53 10.32 -12.41 9.97
N LEU A 54 9.84 -11.16 9.85
CA LEU A 54 8.46 -10.87 9.47
C LEU A 54 8.15 -11.37 8.06
N ALA A 55 9.07 -11.19 7.11
CA ALA A 55 8.92 -11.69 5.73
C ALA A 55 8.74 -13.21 5.66
N SER A 56 9.24 -13.97 6.63
CA SER A 56 9.04 -15.43 6.66
C SER A 56 7.62 -15.86 6.97
N PHE A 57 6.79 -14.98 7.50
CA PHE A 57 5.35 -15.24 7.68
C PHE A 57 4.54 -14.87 6.43
N ASP A 58 5.05 -13.99 5.58
CA ASP A 58 4.37 -13.50 4.38
C ASP A 58 4.21 -14.63 3.35
N PRO A 59 2.96 -15.00 2.97
CA PRO A 59 2.72 -16.05 1.98
C PRO A 59 3.40 -15.80 0.64
N GLN A 60 3.46 -14.54 0.19
CA GLN A 60 4.12 -14.18 -1.08
C GLN A 60 5.64 -14.37 -1.01
N MET A 61 6.25 -14.04 0.14
CA MET A 61 7.68 -14.25 0.34
C MET A 61 8.00 -15.74 0.48
N LYS A 62 7.15 -16.51 1.16
CA LYS A 62 7.27 -17.98 1.23
C LYS A 62 7.23 -18.62 -0.17
N ALA A 63 6.29 -18.18 -1.01
CA ALA A 63 6.19 -18.67 -2.40
C ALA A 63 7.44 -18.35 -3.24
N ARG A 64 8.21 -17.30 -2.88
CA ARG A 64 9.48 -16.92 -3.50
C ARG A 64 10.70 -17.61 -2.85
N GLY A 65 10.50 -18.53 -1.92
CA GLY A 65 11.58 -19.24 -1.22
C GLY A 65 12.30 -18.41 -0.14
N VAL A 66 11.71 -17.29 0.30
CA VAL A 66 12.28 -16.50 1.41
C VAL A 66 12.01 -17.25 2.72
N GLY A 67 13.03 -17.85 3.29
CA GLY A 67 13.02 -18.43 4.63
C GLY A 67 13.45 -17.41 5.68
N GLY A 68 12.88 -17.51 6.89
CA GLY A 68 13.31 -16.71 8.03
C GLY A 68 14.70 -17.11 8.52
N LEU A 69 15.33 -16.24 9.29
CA LEU A 69 16.55 -16.59 10.03
C LEU A 69 16.20 -17.64 11.09
N GLY A 70 17.08 -18.59 11.37
CA GLY A 70 16.85 -19.79 12.20
C GLY A 70 16.32 -19.59 13.62
N HIS A 71 16.07 -18.37 14.08
CA HIS A 71 15.48 -18.02 15.38
C HIS A 71 14.44 -16.91 15.22
N ILE A 72 13.26 -17.28 14.73
CA ILE A 72 12.10 -16.36 14.68
C ILE A 72 11.54 -16.26 16.10
N GLY A 73 11.38 -15.02 16.59
CA GLY A 73 10.83 -14.79 17.94
C GLY A 73 9.33 -15.08 17.98
N LYS A 74 8.84 -15.72 19.05
CA LYS A 74 7.40 -15.94 19.24
C LYS A 74 6.58 -14.64 19.16
N LEU A 75 7.16 -13.52 19.59
CA LEU A 75 6.50 -12.21 19.52
C LEU A 75 6.34 -11.70 18.07
N ASP A 76 7.24 -12.09 17.15
CA ASP A 76 7.12 -11.76 15.73
C ASP A 76 5.87 -12.41 15.13
N GLU A 77 5.60 -13.66 15.46
CA GLU A 77 4.40 -14.41 15.04
C GLU A 77 3.13 -13.80 15.66
N VAL A 78 3.16 -13.45 16.94
CA VAL A 78 2.02 -12.81 17.62
C VAL A 78 1.64 -11.51 16.93
N VAL A 79 2.62 -10.64 16.63
CA VAL A 79 2.36 -9.36 15.96
C VAL A 79 1.89 -9.60 14.52
N TRP A 80 2.51 -10.51 13.79
CA TRP A 80 2.07 -10.86 12.43
C TRP A 80 0.60 -11.31 12.44
N ASN A 81 0.23 -12.28 13.27
CA ASN A 81 -1.13 -12.82 13.32
C ASN A 81 -2.17 -11.79 13.80
N LYS A 82 -1.76 -10.84 14.64
CA LYS A 82 -2.64 -9.75 15.12
C LYS A 82 -3.08 -8.84 13.99
N TYR A 83 -2.22 -8.63 12.98
CA TYR A 83 -2.45 -7.64 11.92
C TYR A 83 -2.65 -8.24 10.53
N PHE A 84 -2.32 -9.51 10.32
CA PHE A 84 -2.55 -10.16 9.04
C PHE A 84 -4.04 -10.16 8.69
N GLY A 85 -4.39 -9.53 7.56
CA GLY A 85 -5.79 -9.30 7.16
C GLY A 85 -6.47 -8.09 7.85
N HIS A 86 -5.80 -7.40 8.79
CA HIS A 86 -6.29 -6.21 9.50
C HIS A 86 -5.33 -5.03 9.31
N TRP A 87 -5.02 -4.74 8.05
CA TRP A 87 -3.98 -3.78 7.67
C TRP A 87 -4.35 -2.32 7.99
N ASP A 88 -5.63 -1.99 8.00
CA ASP A 88 -6.17 -0.72 8.48
C ASP A 88 -5.85 -0.47 9.95
N LYS A 89 -6.02 -1.49 10.77
CA LYS A 89 -5.66 -1.44 12.18
C LYS A 89 -4.16 -1.30 12.35
N LEU A 90 -3.35 -2.03 11.57
CA LEU A 90 -1.89 -1.88 11.57
C LEU A 90 -1.50 -0.43 11.28
N ALA A 91 -2.09 0.18 10.25
CA ALA A 91 -1.76 1.54 9.84
C ALA A 91 -2.01 2.54 10.97
N VAL A 92 -3.19 2.49 11.59
CA VAL A 92 -3.56 3.41 12.67
C VAL A 92 -2.73 3.17 13.92
N ASP A 93 -2.59 1.92 14.36
CA ASP A 93 -1.83 1.56 15.56
C ASP A 93 -0.34 1.97 15.40
N ALA A 94 0.24 1.73 14.22
CA ALA A 94 1.63 2.08 13.95
C ALA A 94 1.86 3.60 13.95
N GLU A 95 0.97 4.40 13.33
CA GLU A 95 1.11 5.86 13.33
C GLU A 95 0.96 6.45 14.74
N VAL A 96 0.06 5.91 15.57
CA VAL A 96 -0.05 6.29 16.98
C VAL A 96 1.25 5.96 17.74
N LEU A 97 1.83 4.78 17.50
CA LEU A 97 3.09 4.38 18.11
C LEU A 97 4.26 5.25 17.63
N ILE A 98 4.35 5.54 16.34
CA ILE A 98 5.37 6.43 15.76
C ILE A 98 5.29 7.82 16.41
N ALA A 99 4.09 8.38 16.54
CA ALA A 99 3.90 9.65 17.23
C ALA A 99 4.38 9.60 18.70
N LYS A 100 4.05 8.52 19.41
CA LYS A 100 4.53 8.26 20.79
C LYS A 100 6.06 8.22 20.86
N TYR A 101 6.72 7.49 19.96
CA TYR A 101 8.19 7.39 19.92
C TYR A 101 8.85 8.72 19.51
N LYS A 102 8.20 9.53 18.67
CA LYS A 102 8.62 10.90 18.33
C LYS A 102 8.31 11.91 19.45
N GLN A 103 7.58 11.53 20.50
CA GLN A 103 7.08 12.42 21.57
C GLN A 103 6.23 13.58 21.01
N LYS A 104 5.41 13.29 20.00
CA LYS A 104 4.52 14.23 19.32
C LYS A 104 3.06 13.80 19.44
N GLY A 105 2.14 14.74 19.27
CA GLY A 105 0.73 14.42 19.02
C GLY A 105 0.57 13.70 17.69
N LEU A 106 -0.50 12.88 17.54
CA LEU A 106 -0.71 12.10 16.30
C LEU A 106 -0.74 13.00 15.07
N GLU A 107 -1.58 14.03 15.05
CA GLU A 107 -1.72 14.92 13.90
C GLU A 107 -0.42 15.69 13.61
N GLU A 108 0.30 16.11 14.63
CA GLU A 108 1.61 16.76 14.50
C GLU A 108 2.64 15.80 13.86
N SER A 109 2.60 14.53 14.23
CA SER A 109 3.48 13.51 13.64
C SER A 109 3.16 13.24 12.16
N LEU A 110 1.87 13.35 11.78
CA LEU A 110 1.38 13.04 10.43
C LEU A 110 1.55 14.19 9.43
N ILE A 111 1.67 15.43 9.90
CA ILE A 111 1.60 16.64 9.04
C ILE A 111 2.67 16.66 7.92
N GLU A 112 3.79 15.96 8.11
CA GLU A 112 4.87 15.87 7.13
C GLU A 112 4.60 14.82 6.04
N THR A 113 3.68 13.88 6.31
CA THR A 113 3.46 12.69 5.45
C THR A 113 2.05 12.61 4.89
N ILE A 114 1.06 13.14 5.60
CA ILE A 114 -0.36 13.07 5.25
C ILE A 114 -0.93 14.48 5.16
N ASP A 115 -1.66 14.76 4.09
CA ASP A 115 -2.39 16.02 3.97
C ASP A 115 -3.56 16.03 4.99
N LEU A 116 -3.44 16.88 5.99
CA LEU A 116 -4.43 17.09 7.04
C LEU A 116 -5.20 18.41 6.85
N ASN A 117 -5.16 19.04 5.69
CA ASN A 117 -5.92 20.24 5.40
C ASN A 117 -7.43 19.94 5.36
N ASN A 118 -8.22 20.94 5.71
CA ASN A 118 -9.68 20.88 5.67
C ASN A 118 -10.30 19.76 6.51
N LEU A 119 -9.68 19.40 7.64
CA LEU A 119 -10.28 18.44 8.57
C LEU A 119 -11.56 19.00 9.20
N PRO A 120 -12.60 18.16 9.36
CA PRO A 120 -13.82 18.54 10.08
C PRO A 120 -13.51 18.81 11.56
N LYS A 121 -14.45 19.46 12.25
CA LYS A 121 -14.36 19.73 13.70
C LYS A 121 -15.12 18.67 14.50
N GLY A 122 -14.74 18.51 15.75
CA GLY A 122 -15.47 17.63 16.68
C GLY A 122 -15.22 16.13 16.44
N LYS A 123 -16.25 15.30 16.63
CA LYS A 123 -16.15 13.83 16.60
C LYS A 123 -15.73 13.29 15.24
N GLU A 124 -16.11 13.95 14.15
CA GLU A 124 -15.80 13.53 12.79
C GLU A 124 -14.31 13.67 12.45
N ARG A 125 -13.59 14.56 13.15
CA ARG A 125 -12.15 14.78 12.94
C ARG A 125 -11.35 13.50 13.11
N LYS A 126 -11.58 12.75 14.18
CA LYS A 126 -10.87 11.51 14.45
C LYS A 126 -11.12 10.45 13.36
N GLN A 127 -12.36 10.34 12.89
CA GLN A 127 -12.71 9.41 11.82
C GLN A 127 -12.02 9.80 10.50
N GLU A 128 -11.98 11.09 10.20
CA GLU A 128 -11.32 11.59 8.98
C GLU A 128 -9.80 11.38 9.03
N VAL A 129 -9.14 11.64 10.18
CA VAL A 129 -7.71 11.35 10.34
C VAL A 129 -7.45 9.85 10.15
N THR A 130 -8.25 8.98 10.76
CA THR A 130 -8.14 7.52 10.57
C THR A 130 -8.29 7.14 9.10
N ARG A 131 -9.27 7.70 8.40
CA ARG A 131 -9.51 7.46 6.97
C ARG A 131 -8.29 7.86 6.12
N ARG A 132 -7.69 9.02 6.40
CA ARG A 132 -6.50 9.50 5.67
C ARG A 132 -5.26 8.64 5.94
N ILE A 133 -5.06 8.17 7.17
CA ILE A 133 -4.00 7.21 7.50
C ILE A 133 -4.17 5.95 6.66
N ASN A 134 -5.36 5.38 6.62
CA ASN A 134 -5.64 4.16 5.88
C ASN A 134 -5.48 4.34 4.37
N GLN A 135 -5.92 5.46 3.82
CA GLN A 135 -5.72 5.79 2.41
C GLN A 135 -4.23 5.95 2.04
N ASP A 136 -3.45 6.60 2.90
CA ASP A 136 -2.01 6.76 2.67
C ASP A 136 -1.28 5.41 2.74
N PHE A 137 -1.61 4.60 3.75
CA PHE A 137 -1.08 3.26 3.90
C PHE A 137 -1.40 2.39 2.68
N PHE A 138 -2.67 2.34 2.28
CA PHE A 138 -3.12 1.55 1.13
C PHE A 138 -2.41 1.96 -0.16
N ARG A 139 -2.27 3.26 -0.43
CA ARG A 139 -1.49 3.79 -1.55
C ARG A 139 -0.02 3.36 -1.51
N GLY A 140 0.59 3.48 -0.33
CA GLY A 140 2.00 3.15 -0.13
C GLY A 140 2.28 1.66 -0.30
N THR A 141 1.38 0.80 0.20
CA THR A 141 1.53 -0.66 0.17
C THR A 141 1.25 -1.26 -1.19
N SER A 142 0.23 -0.76 -1.91
CA SER A 142 -0.20 -1.35 -3.18
C SER A 142 0.82 -1.13 -4.30
N TYR A 143 1.35 0.10 -4.48
CA TYR A 143 2.23 0.40 -5.63
C TYR A 143 3.39 1.34 -5.33
N ASN A 144 3.83 1.44 -4.07
CA ASN A 144 4.93 2.33 -3.70
C ASN A 144 4.74 3.79 -4.19
N ASN A 145 3.51 4.30 -4.14
CA ASN A 145 3.12 5.64 -4.56
C ASN A 145 3.41 5.97 -6.04
N TYR A 146 3.14 5.06 -6.97
CA TYR A 146 3.08 5.38 -8.40
C TYR A 146 1.87 4.73 -9.08
N CYS A 147 1.36 5.37 -10.12
CA CYS A 147 0.27 4.83 -10.93
C CYS A 147 0.72 3.57 -11.67
N CYS A 148 0.00 2.46 -11.51
CA CYS A 148 0.34 1.19 -12.14
C CYS A 148 0.16 1.15 -13.66
N ILE A 149 -0.50 2.17 -14.23
CA ILE A 149 -0.67 2.30 -15.69
C ILE A 149 0.38 3.24 -16.28
N THR A 150 0.64 4.40 -15.65
CA THR A 150 1.45 5.47 -16.24
C THR A 150 2.82 5.64 -15.60
N GLY A 151 3.04 5.13 -14.39
CA GLY A 151 4.25 5.38 -13.62
C GLY A 151 4.31 6.78 -12.96
N ILE A 152 3.30 7.64 -13.13
CA ILE A 152 3.22 8.94 -12.45
C ILE A 152 3.29 8.73 -10.95
N ASN A 153 4.17 9.47 -10.26
CA ASN A 153 4.40 9.37 -8.81
C ASN A 153 4.11 10.67 -8.04
N ASN A 154 3.44 11.64 -8.66
CA ASN A 154 2.97 12.83 -7.94
C ASN A 154 1.77 12.46 -7.07
N ARG A 155 1.93 12.56 -5.74
CA ARG A 155 0.89 12.15 -4.75
C ARG A 155 -0.45 12.85 -4.94
N SER A 156 -0.44 14.11 -5.39
CA SER A 156 -1.67 14.89 -5.62
C SER A 156 -2.50 14.36 -6.79
N LEU A 157 -1.91 13.55 -7.66
CA LEU A 157 -2.55 12.95 -8.82
C LEU A 157 -2.86 11.46 -8.62
N LEU A 158 -2.54 10.88 -7.45
CA LEU A 158 -2.69 9.46 -7.20
C LEU A 158 -3.87 9.18 -6.27
N GLU A 159 -4.63 8.17 -6.63
CA GLU A 159 -5.71 7.62 -5.84
C GLU A 159 -5.53 6.12 -5.62
N ALA A 160 -6.02 5.65 -4.47
CA ALA A 160 -6.07 4.24 -4.13
C ALA A 160 -7.43 3.69 -4.57
N SER A 161 -7.43 2.83 -5.58
CA SER A 161 -8.61 2.16 -6.10
C SER A 161 -8.72 0.74 -5.56
N HIS A 162 -9.92 0.31 -5.15
CA HIS A 162 -10.17 -1.09 -4.83
C HIS A 162 -10.52 -1.86 -6.09
N ILE A 163 -9.97 -3.07 -6.24
CA ILE A 163 -10.34 -4.00 -7.32
C ILE A 163 -11.79 -4.40 -7.14
N VAL A 164 -12.14 -4.93 -5.97
CA VAL A 164 -13.53 -5.18 -5.59
C VAL A 164 -13.94 -4.11 -4.58
N SER A 165 -15.03 -3.41 -4.88
CA SER A 165 -15.42 -2.20 -4.13
C SER A 165 -15.63 -2.48 -2.64
N TRP A 166 -15.32 -1.50 -1.81
CA TRP A 166 -15.46 -1.50 -0.35
C TRP A 166 -16.81 -2.03 0.16
N THR A 167 -17.88 -1.77 -0.55
CA THR A 167 -19.24 -2.17 -0.15
C THR A 167 -19.56 -3.62 -0.48
N LYS A 168 -18.83 -4.24 -1.40
CA LYS A 168 -19.13 -5.58 -1.92
C LYS A 168 -18.31 -6.69 -1.27
N ASP A 169 -17.12 -6.38 -0.76
CA ASP A 169 -16.23 -7.35 -0.14
C ASP A 169 -15.68 -6.84 1.19
N GLU A 170 -16.37 -7.19 2.27
CA GLU A 170 -16.01 -6.77 3.61
C GLU A 170 -14.69 -7.41 4.10
N ALA A 171 -14.41 -8.63 3.68
CA ALA A 171 -13.23 -9.38 4.10
C ALA A 171 -11.92 -8.81 3.50
N ASN A 172 -11.98 -8.29 2.28
CA ASN A 172 -10.79 -7.80 1.56
C ASN A 172 -10.66 -6.26 1.53
N ARG A 173 -11.49 -5.53 2.29
CA ARG A 173 -11.52 -4.05 2.31
C ARG A 173 -10.17 -3.41 2.53
N THR A 174 -9.34 -3.98 3.39
CA THR A 174 -8.09 -3.40 3.84
C THR A 174 -6.87 -4.17 3.33
N THR A 175 -7.11 -5.23 2.56
CA THR A 175 -6.08 -6.07 1.99
C THR A 175 -5.35 -5.32 0.86
N PRO A 176 -4.02 -5.08 0.97
CA PRO A 176 -3.28 -4.37 -0.07
C PRO A 176 -3.38 -5.01 -1.46
N GLN A 177 -3.59 -6.34 -1.52
CA GLN A 177 -3.81 -7.08 -2.76
C GLN A 177 -5.14 -6.76 -3.45
N ASN A 178 -6.11 -6.18 -2.73
CA ASN A 178 -7.35 -5.62 -3.31
C ASN A 178 -7.16 -4.19 -3.80
N GLY A 179 -5.93 -3.74 -3.98
CA GLY A 179 -5.60 -2.36 -4.27
C GLY A 179 -4.85 -2.13 -5.57
N LEU A 180 -5.25 -1.05 -6.25
CA LEU A 180 -4.54 -0.47 -7.38
C LEU A 180 -4.23 1.00 -7.06
N CYS A 181 -3.00 1.44 -7.31
CA CYS A 181 -2.70 2.86 -7.30
C CYS A 181 -2.82 3.40 -8.72
N LEU A 182 -3.78 4.27 -8.94
CA LEU A 182 -4.10 4.86 -10.24
C LEU A 182 -3.97 6.39 -10.17
N ASN A 183 -3.71 7.05 -11.28
CA ASN A 183 -3.93 8.49 -11.34
C ASN A 183 -5.43 8.77 -11.45
N VAL A 184 -5.83 10.01 -11.15
CA VAL A 184 -7.24 10.43 -11.09
C VAL A 184 -8.05 10.10 -12.35
N LEU A 185 -7.44 10.18 -13.54
CA LEU A 185 -8.11 9.84 -14.80
C LEU A 185 -8.42 8.34 -14.87
N PHE A 186 -7.40 7.51 -14.64
CA PHE A 186 -7.56 6.05 -14.74
C PHE A 186 -8.32 5.47 -13.55
N HIS A 187 -8.29 6.11 -12.38
CA HIS A 187 -9.16 5.75 -11.27
C HIS A 187 -10.63 5.92 -11.67
N LYS A 188 -10.98 7.10 -12.20
CA LYS A 188 -12.35 7.35 -12.66
C LYS A 188 -12.75 6.42 -13.80
N ALA A 189 -11.85 6.19 -14.76
CA ALA A 189 -12.13 5.28 -15.88
C ALA A 189 -12.33 3.82 -15.40
N TYR A 190 -11.59 3.38 -14.38
CA TYR A 190 -11.75 2.07 -13.77
C TYR A 190 -13.10 1.91 -13.06
N ASP A 191 -13.49 2.91 -12.26
CA ASP A 191 -14.76 2.92 -11.53
C ASP A 191 -15.98 2.92 -12.48
N GLU A 192 -15.84 3.54 -13.66
CA GLU A 192 -16.90 3.59 -14.69
C GLU A 192 -16.82 2.44 -15.72
N ASN A 193 -15.97 1.44 -15.49
CA ASN A 193 -15.74 0.31 -16.39
C ASN A 193 -15.28 0.73 -17.81
N LEU A 194 -14.64 1.89 -17.94
CA LEU A 194 -14.03 2.36 -19.21
C LEU A 194 -12.65 1.74 -19.44
N ILE A 195 -12.04 1.20 -18.40
CA ILE A 195 -10.86 0.34 -18.46
C ILE A 195 -11.06 -0.89 -17.58
N GLY A 196 -10.51 -2.01 -17.99
CA GLY A 196 -10.45 -3.25 -17.24
C GLY A 196 -9.01 -3.73 -17.05
N ILE A 197 -8.80 -4.56 -16.03
CA ILE A 197 -7.52 -5.21 -15.77
C ILE A 197 -7.79 -6.70 -15.61
N SER A 198 -7.21 -7.51 -16.50
CA SER A 198 -7.38 -8.96 -16.44
C SER A 198 -6.63 -9.61 -15.27
N PRO A 199 -6.95 -10.87 -14.91
CA PRO A 199 -6.18 -11.64 -13.94
C PRO A 199 -4.69 -11.80 -14.30
N ASP A 200 -4.34 -11.64 -15.57
CA ASP A 200 -2.97 -11.65 -16.07
C ASP A 200 -2.32 -10.27 -16.10
N TYR A 201 -2.95 -9.28 -15.42
CA TYR A 201 -2.45 -7.91 -15.30
C TYR A 201 -2.39 -7.15 -16.63
N GLU A 202 -3.22 -7.50 -17.59
CA GLU A 202 -3.33 -6.83 -18.88
C GLU A 202 -4.44 -5.79 -18.83
N ILE A 203 -4.19 -4.62 -19.41
CA ILE A 203 -5.12 -3.50 -19.46
C ILE A 203 -6.02 -3.64 -20.69
N PHE A 204 -7.31 -3.47 -20.49
CA PHE A 204 -8.30 -3.40 -21.55
C PHE A 204 -8.97 -2.04 -21.54
N VAL A 205 -9.05 -1.39 -22.68
CA VAL A 205 -9.72 -0.09 -22.85
C VAL A 205 -11.03 -0.32 -23.59
N SER A 206 -12.13 0.15 -23.00
CA SER A 206 -13.46 0.10 -23.64
C SER A 206 -13.52 1.03 -24.85
N ASP A 207 -14.27 0.63 -25.87
CA ASP A 207 -14.58 1.49 -27.03
C ASP A 207 -15.32 2.77 -26.62
N GLU A 208 -16.00 2.76 -25.47
CA GLU A 208 -16.71 3.91 -24.92
C GLU A 208 -15.79 4.93 -24.21
N PHE A 209 -14.50 4.63 -24.04
CA PHE A 209 -13.56 5.48 -23.29
C PHE A 209 -13.56 6.94 -23.78
N PHE A 210 -13.65 7.16 -25.07
CA PHE A 210 -13.61 8.49 -25.67
C PHE A 210 -14.99 9.17 -25.74
N GLY A 211 -16.07 8.49 -25.43
CA GLY A 211 -17.44 9.00 -25.57
C GLY A 211 -17.92 9.08 -27.01
N ALA A 212 -19.11 9.66 -27.19
CA ALA A 212 -19.86 9.61 -28.46
C ALA A 212 -19.28 10.50 -29.59
N LYS A 213 -18.45 11.49 -29.29
CA LYS A 213 -17.91 12.45 -30.28
C LYS A 213 -16.41 12.27 -30.43
N LEU A 214 -16.05 11.15 -31.04
CA LEU A 214 -14.63 10.76 -31.22
C LEU A 214 -13.84 11.77 -32.06
N GLU A 215 -14.49 12.48 -32.97
CA GLU A 215 -13.89 13.52 -33.83
C GLU A 215 -13.33 14.70 -33.04
N ASN A 216 -13.86 14.97 -31.85
CA ASN A 216 -13.40 16.06 -30.99
C ASN A 216 -12.19 15.71 -30.12
N VAL A 217 -11.80 14.44 -30.05
CA VAL A 217 -10.66 13.99 -29.27
C VAL A 217 -9.38 14.22 -30.09
N ASP A 218 -8.39 14.88 -29.51
CA ASP A 218 -7.11 15.11 -30.20
C ASP A 218 -6.37 13.80 -30.48
N VAL A 219 -5.52 13.82 -31.51
CA VAL A 219 -4.82 12.63 -32.02
C VAL A 219 -3.89 12.05 -30.96
N SER A 220 -3.14 12.90 -30.25
CA SER A 220 -2.17 12.47 -29.23
C SER A 220 -2.85 11.75 -28.08
N THR A 221 -4.01 12.22 -27.64
CA THR A 221 -4.83 11.56 -26.60
C THR A 221 -5.31 10.19 -27.08
N LYS A 222 -5.80 10.06 -28.32
CA LYS A 222 -6.20 8.77 -28.90
C LYS A 222 -5.03 7.79 -28.97
N GLU A 223 -3.91 8.23 -29.51
CA GLU A 223 -2.70 7.42 -29.64
C GLU A 223 -2.22 6.93 -28.27
N TYR A 224 -2.19 7.81 -27.27
CA TYR A 224 -1.78 7.46 -25.92
C TYR A 224 -2.71 6.41 -25.30
N ILE A 225 -4.02 6.64 -25.30
CA ILE A 225 -5.00 5.72 -24.72
C ILE A 225 -4.98 4.36 -25.45
N ASN A 226 -4.91 4.37 -26.78
CA ASN A 226 -4.80 3.13 -27.55
C ASN A 226 -3.50 2.38 -27.27
N SER A 227 -2.41 3.09 -26.98
CA SER A 227 -1.10 2.50 -26.69
C SER A 227 -1.05 1.75 -25.34
N ILE A 228 -1.98 2.02 -24.43
CA ILE A 228 -2.05 1.30 -23.15
C ILE A 228 -2.92 0.05 -23.23
N ASN A 229 -3.80 -0.05 -24.24
CA ASN A 229 -4.63 -1.24 -24.47
C ASN A 229 -3.74 -2.46 -24.70
N HIS A 230 -4.07 -3.58 -24.06
CA HIS A 230 -3.29 -4.84 -24.06
C HIS A 230 -1.89 -4.74 -23.45
N ARG A 231 -1.52 -3.62 -22.83
CA ARG A 231 -0.27 -3.49 -22.11
C ARG A 231 -0.39 -4.08 -20.71
N LYS A 232 0.70 -4.66 -20.20
CA LYS A 232 0.76 -5.12 -18.81
C LYS A 232 0.90 -3.95 -17.85
N LEU A 233 0.33 -4.10 -16.64
CA LEU A 233 0.55 -3.16 -15.56
C LEU A 233 2.05 -3.04 -15.23
N ILE A 234 2.44 -1.87 -14.74
CA ILE A 234 3.71 -1.68 -14.04
C ILE A 234 3.54 -2.33 -12.68
N MET A 235 4.15 -3.50 -12.49
CA MET A 235 3.92 -4.33 -11.30
C MET A 235 4.55 -3.72 -10.04
N PRO A 236 3.85 -3.76 -8.89
CA PRO A 236 4.41 -3.34 -7.62
C PRO A 236 5.53 -4.28 -7.17
N LYS A 237 6.44 -3.76 -6.36
CA LYS A 237 7.52 -4.56 -5.76
C LYS A 237 7.13 -5.19 -4.41
N GLY A 238 5.99 -4.77 -3.87
CA GLY A 238 5.39 -5.28 -2.62
C GLY A 238 4.24 -6.24 -2.90
N PHE A 239 3.08 -5.94 -2.37
CA PHE A 239 1.87 -6.74 -2.56
C PHE A 239 1.41 -6.69 -4.02
N LEU A 240 1.29 -7.86 -4.65
CA LEU A 240 0.73 -7.97 -5.98
C LEU A 240 -0.81 -7.91 -5.93
N PRO A 241 -1.48 -7.28 -6.91
CA PRO A 241 -2.92 -7.39 -7.04
C PRO A 241 -3.37 -8.84 -7.09
N ASP A 242 -4.44 -9.16 -6.37
CA ASP A 242 -4.97 -10.51 -6.30
C ASP A 242 -5.65 -10.89 -7.61
N ARG A 243 -5.27 -12.03 -8.17
CA ARG A 243 -5.79 -12.49 -9.48
C ARG A 243 -7.26 -12.90 -9.41
N ASP A 244 -7.70 -13.47 -8.29
CA ASP A 244 -9.09 -13.89 -8.12
C ASP A 244 -10.00 -12.66 -7.99
N LEU A 245 -9.53 -11.62 -7.27
CA LEU A 245 -10.26 -10.35 -7.19
C LEU A 245 -10.32 -9.64 -8.55
N LEU A 246 -9.23 -9.68 -9.33
CA LEU A 246 -9.23 -9.16 -10.70
C LEU A 246 -10.20 -9.93 -11.60
N ALA A 247 -10.28 -11.25 -11.48
CA ALA A 247 -11.24 -12.07 -12.23
C ALA A 247 -12.68 -11.67 -11.90
N ILE A 248 -13.01 -11.53 -10.60
CA ILE A 248 -14.36 -11.10 -10.16
C ILE A 248 -14.75 -9.73 -10.73
N TYR A 249 -13.78 -8.82 -10.88
CA TYR A 249 -14.04 -7.52 -11.49
C TYR A 249 -14.15 -7.63 -13.01
N PHE A 250 -13.22 -8.33 -13.66
CA PHE A 250 -13.11 -8.43 -15.13
C PHE A 250 -14.32 -9.11 -15.78
N ASP A 251 -14.92 -10.09 -15.10
CA ASP A 251 -16.15 -10.78 -15.55
C ASP A 251 -17.39 -9.85 -15.62
N LYS A 252 -17.26 -8.59 -15.23
CA LYS A 252 -18.34 -7.59 -15.24
C LYS A 252 -18.20 -6.55 -16.35
N LEU A 253 -17.05 -6.56 -17.06
CA LEU A 253 -16.77 -5.71 -18.21
C LEU A 253 -17.35 -6.33 -19.48
#